data_0d6bc30be96638596e018a7fad8650b7
#
_entry.id   0d6bc30be96638596e018a7fad8650b7
#
_cell.length_a   1.000
_cell.length_b   1.000
_cell.length_c   1.000
_cell.angle_alpha   90.00
_cell.angle_beta   90.00
_cell.angle_gamma   90.00
#
_symmetry.space_group_name_H-M   'P 1'
#
loop_
_entity.id
_entity.type
_entity.pdbx_description
1 polymer ?
#
loop_
_entity_poly.entity_id
_entity_poly.type
_entity_poly.pdbx_seq_one_letter_code
_entity_poly.pdbx_strand_id
1 'polypeptide(L)'
;MLDTVAIFLSAWIVDIPSPWITALVMVIILQVLPDFYRHRLNLSLLNALPTVVPRALIVGFFAYIVVNPHVDARDSFDFIVVSTIGLIISWALSFAAIRSWRRHAPISLHRTLVLGSADDSIEIVTALKENPQFGLSPVAVIDLESQAASDEFPEVETEYFSDNLTELLQRHEADVVIVAPNQHSEEFFLSAFRASLRDPTTFYVVPALPLQGQRHDTEELGLISLRPVKRSAYRSVWWLLKRPIDIALSLFAMILLSPLMAVLAVLVKLDSPRNPLLFRQTRIGLDGKPFELLKFRTLTPATVNESDVTWNVSHDDRLTPLNRIMRKFSLDELPQILNVLRGDMTLVGPRPERPHFVEKFGADYPIYHDRHRVPVGLTGWAAINGLRGDTNIKTRAEYDNWYIEHWSIWLDVKILLLTVRAVLKGTGG
;
A
#
# COMPACT_ATOMS: atom_id res chain seq x y z
N MET A 1 -13.98 -11.45 -17.59
CA MET A 1 -14.27 -11.94 -18.95
C MET A 1 -15.78 -11.93 -19.25
N LEU A 2 -16.63 -12.55 -18.42
CA LEU A 2 -18.10 -12.51 -18.63
C LEU A 2 -18.67 -11.09 -18.59
N ASP A 3 -18.18 -10.22 -17.70
CA ASP A 3 -18.62 -8.81 -17.60
C ASP A 3 -18.29 -8.03 -18.88
N THR A 4 -17.12 -8.27 -19.46
CA THR A 4 -16.75 -7.67 -20.74
C THR A 4 -17.74 -8.06 -21.82
N VAL A 5 -18.05 -9.36 -21.93
CA VAL A 5 -19.03 -9.87 -22.90
C VAL A 5 -20.43 -9.27 -22.66
N ALA A 6 -20.87 -9.19 -21.40
CA ALA A 6 -22.17 -8.63 -21.05
C ALA A 6 -22.28 -7.14 -21.47
N ILE A 7 -21.25 -6.34 -21.23
CA ILE A 7 -21.22 -4.92 -21.61
C ILE A 7 -21.22 -4.74 -23.13
N PHE A 8 -20.42 -5.55 -23.85
CA PHE A 8 -20.40 -5.50 -25.31
C PHE A 8 -21.74 -5.93 -25.93
N LEU A 9 -22.37 -6.97 -25.41
CA LEU A 9 -23.70 -7.38 -25.84
C LEU A 9 -24.75 -6.28 -25.56
N SER A 10 -24.67 -5.62 -24.42
CA SER A 10 -25.57 -4.51 -24.09
C SER A 10 -25.42 -3.35 -25.05
N ALA A 11 -24.18 -2.99 -25.41
CA ALA A 11 -23.92 -1.92 -26.38
C ALA A 11 -24.42 -2.28 -27.80
N TRP A 12 -24.37 -3.55 -28.17
CA TRP A 12 -24.91 -4.04 -29.45
C TRP A 12 -26.44 -4.08 -29.45
N ILE A 13 -27.07 -4.50 -28.36
CA ILE A 13 -28.55 -4.58 -28.22
C ILE A 13 -29.21 -3.20 -28.34
N VAL A 14 -28.58 -2.18 -27.77
CA VAL A 14 -29.15 -0.80 -27.76
C VAL A 14 -28.87 -0.03 -29.05
N ASP A 15 -28.03 -0.60 -29.94
CA ASP A 15 -27.66 0.00 -31.26
C ASP A 15 -27.17 1.44 -31.14
N ILE A 16 -26.31 1.69 -30.17
CA ILE A 16 -25.72 3.02 -29.94
C ILE A 16 -24.59 3.33 -30.94
N PRO A 17 -24.33 4.60 -31.27
CA PRO A 17 -23.16 4.99 -32.03
C PRO A 17 -21.88 4.54 -31.32
N SER A 18 -20.93 3.97 -32.07
CA SER A 18 -19.65 3.50 -31.53
C SER A 18 -19.77 2.52 -30.33
N PRO A 19 -20.60 1.45 -30.41
CA PRO A 19 -20.91 0.58 -29.27
C PRO A 19 -19.67 -0.05 -28.66
N TRP A 20 -18.70 -0.43 -29.49
CA TRP A 20 -17.45 -1.08 -29.05
C TRP A 20 -16.56 -0.15 -28.22
N ILE A 21 -16.50 1.15 -28.60
CA ILE A 21 -15.69 2.14 -27.88
C ILE A 21 -16.32 2.43 -26.52
N THR A 22 -17.64 2.63 -26.48
CA THR A 22 -18.37 2.87 -25.22
C THR A 22 -18.22 1.69 -24.24
N ALA A 23 -18.39 0.47 -24.75
CA ALA A 23 -18.22 -0.75 -23.95
C ALA A 23 -16.77 -0.88 -23.44
N LEU A 24 -15.77 -0.62 -24.29
CA LEU A 24 -14.37 -0.66 -23.90
C LEU A 24 -14.04 0.35 -22.80
N VAL A 25 -14.50 1.59 -22.94
CA VAL A 25 -14.31 2.65 -21.94
C VAL A 25 -14.96 2.24 -20.61
N MET A 26 -16.20 1.72 -20.64
CA MET A 26 -16.88 1.25 -19.45
C MET A 26 -16.13 0.12 -18.74
N VAL A 27 -15.64 -0.87 -19.49
CA VAL A 27 -14.85 -1.98 -18.95
C VAL A 27 -13.56 -1.48 -18.31
N ILE A 28 -12.83 -0.59 -18.97
CA ILE A 28 -11.58 -0.03 -18.43
C ILE A 28 -11.85 0.72 -17.13
N ILE A 29 -12.86 1.58 -17.10
CA ILE A 29 -13.18 2.36 -15.89
C ILE A 29 -13.58 1.42 -14.75
N LEU A 30 -14.43 0.40 -15.01
CA LEU A 30 -14.83 -0.58 -13.99
C LEU A 30 -13.67 -1.38 -13.44
N GLN A 31 -12.69 -1.75 -14.27
CA GLN A 31 -11.50 -2.47 -13.82
C GLN A 31 -10.56 -1.61 -12.96
N VAL A 32 -10.57 -0.31 -13.19
CA VAL A 32 -9.74 0.64 -12.46
C VAL A 32 -10.38 1.05 -11.11
N LEU A 33 -11.69 0.91 -10.97
CA LEU A 33 -12.38 1.25 -9.73
C LEU A 33 -11.95 0.34 -8.57
N PRO A 34 -11.51 0.91 -7.44
CA PRO A 34 -11.13 0.11 -6.27
C PRO A 34 -12.33 -0.70 -5.78
N ASP A 35 -12.06 -1.91 -5.30
CA ASP A 35 -13.02 -2.84 -4.72
C ASP A 35 -14.16 -3.34 -5.65
N PHE A 36 -14.17 -2.99 -6.94
CA PHE A 36 -15.20 -3.52 -7.84
C PHE A 36 -15.00 -5.02 -8.09
N TYR A 37 -13.76 -5.44 -8.39
CA TYR A 37 -13.37 -6.85 -8.56
C TYR A 37 -12.61 -7.40 -7.34
N ARG A 38 -12.95 -6.94 -6.14
CA ARG A 38 -12.36 -7.47 -4.92
C ARG A 38 -12.62 -8.97 -4.79
N HIS A 39 -11.59 -9.72 -4.44
CA HIS A 39 -11.73 -11.13 -4.09
C HIS A 39 -12.64 -11.26 -2.86
N ARG A 40 -13.75 -12.00 -3.00
CA ARG A 40 -14.74 -12.20 -1.94
C ARG A 40 -14.77 -13.67 -1.56
N LEU A 41 -14.80 -13.94 -0.26
CA LEU A 41 -15.04 -15.28 0.27
C LEU A 41 -16.50 -15.66 0.04
N ASN A 42 -17.40 -14.81 0.48
CA ASN A 42 -18.85 -15.02 0.30
C ASN A 42 -19.31 -14.48 -1.07
N LEU A 43 -19.60 -15.41 -1.99
CA LEU A 43 -20.11 -15.12 -3.32
C LEU A 43 -21.64 -14.99 -3.30
N SER A 44 -22.15 -13.95 -2.62
CA SER A 44 -23.57 -13.59 -2.59
C SER A 44 -23.84 -12.42 -3.52
N LEU A 45 -24.75 -12.64 -4.48
CA LEU A 45 -25.19 -11.58 -5.39
C LEU A 45 -25.86 -10.43 -4.61
N LEU A 46 -26.72 -10.76 -3.64
CA LEU A 46 -27.43 -9.75 -2.84
C LEU A 46 -26.47 -8.85 -2.06
N ASN A 47 -25.39 -9.41 -1.52
CA ASN A 47 -24.36 -8.64 -0.83
C ASN A 47 -23.51 -7.79 -1.80
N ALA A 48 -23.46 -8.14 -3.08
CA ALA A 48 -22.73 -7.40 -4.09
C ALA A 48 -23.54 -6.26 -4.72
N LEU A 49 -24.87 -6.37 -4.82
CA LEU A 49 -25.75 -5.39 -5.47
C LEU A 49 -25.54 -3.95 -5.00
N PRO A 50 -25.48 -3.63 -3.69
CA PRO A 50 -25.28 -2.25 -3.22
C PRO A 50 -23.98 -1.62 -3.71
N THR A 51 -22.98 -2.42 -4.09
CA THR A 51 -21.70 -1.96 -4.62
C THR A 51 -21.69 -1.89 -6.15
N VAL A 52 -22.25 -2.91 -6.80
CA VAL A 52 -22.21 -3.07 -8.26
C VAL A 52 -23.15 -2.09 -8.95
N VAL A 53 -24.40 -1.98 -8.47
CA VAL A 53 -25.43 -1.19 -9.15
C VAL A 53 -25.09 0.30 -9.23
N PRO A 54 -24.78 1.02 -8.14
CA PRO A 54 -24.44 2.44 -8.23
C PRO A 54 -23.23 2.71 -9.10
N ARG A 55 -22.19 1.85 -9.01
CA ARG A 55 -20.97 2.00 -9.80
C ARG A 55 -21.21 1.75 -11.28
N ALA A 56 -21.99 0.72 -11.62
CA ALA A 56 -22.35 0.43 -13.00
C ALA A 56 -23.15 1.58 -13.63
N LEU A 57 -24.12 2.15 -12.89
CA LEU A 57 -24.90 3.30 -13.33
C LEU A 57 -24.02 4.53 -13.59
N ILE A 58 -23.15 4.88 -12.63
CA ILE A 58 -22.26 6.04 -12.74
C ILE A 58 -21.28 5.86 -13.91
N VAL A 59 -20.62 4.70 -13.98
CA VAL A 59 -19.61 4.43 -15.01
C VAL A 59 -20.26 4.33 -16.39
N GLY A 60 -21.42 3.68 -16.51
CA GLY A 60 -22.19 3.62 -17.75
C GLY A 60 -22.57 5.01 -18.25
N PHE A 61 -23.03 5.88 -17.34
CA PHE A 61 -23.35 7.29 -17.67
C PHE A 61 -22.13 8.07 -18.20
N PHE A 62 -21.00 8.01 -17.50
CA PHE A 62 -19.79 8.70 -17.93
C PHE A 62 -19.22 8.12 -19.22
N ALA A 63 -19.16 6.80 -19.37
CA ALA A 63 -18.66 6.15 -20.58
C ALA A 63 -19.50 6.55 -21.81
N TYR A 64 -20.81 6.60 -21.64
CA TYR A 64 -21.71 6.98 -22.71
C TYR A 64 -21.54 8.45 -23.13
N ILE A 65 -21.52 9.39 -22.20
CA ILE A 65 -21.39 10.83 -22.49
C ILE A 65 -20.03 11.13 -23.15
N VAL A 66 -18.95 10.50 -22.65
CA VAL A 66 -17.60 10.75 -23.18
C VAL A 66 -17.48 10.30 -24.64
N VAL A 67 -18.09 9.19 -25.00
CA VAL A 67 -17.97 8.61 -26.36
C VAL A 67 -19.02 9.20 -27.31
N ASN A 68 -20.20 9.55 -26.80
CA ASN A 68 -21.34 9.97 -27.63
C ASN A 68 -21.93 11.32 -27.16
N PRO A 69 -21.21 12.44 -27.31
CA PRO A 69 -21.62 13.73 -26.73
C PRO A 69 -22.87 14.36 -27.39
N HIS A 70 -23.36 13.81 -28.53
CA HIS A 70 -24.46 14.36 -29.33
C HIS A 70 -25.68 13.43 -29.41
N VAL A 71 -25.78 12.41 -28.54
CA VAL A 71 -26.84 11.40 -28.62
C VAL A 71 -28.00 11.70 -27.66
N ASP A 72 -29.20 11.18 -28.00
CA ASP A 72 -30.45 11.39 -27.29
C ASP A 72 -30.40 10.83 -25.83
N ALA A 73 -31.02 11.53 -24.91
CA ALA A 73 -31.07 11.12 -23.50
C ALA A 73 -31.72 9.74 -23.31
N ARG A 74 -32.60 9.32 -24.22
CA ARG A 74 -33.29 8.04 -24.18
C ARG A 74 -32.32 6.88 -24.43
N ASP A 75 -31.50 6.96 -25.46
CA ASP A 75 -30.54 5.90 -25.81
C ASP A 75 -29.45 5.76 -24.74
N SER A 76 -29.09 6.91 -24.09
CA SER A 76 -28.20 6.90 -22.91
C SER A 76 -28.80 6.09 -21.76
N PHE A 77 -30.05 6.34 -21.46
CA PHE A 77 -30.76 5.64 -20.37
C PHE A 77 -30.90 4.16 -20.66
N ASP A 78 -31.31 3.80 -21.87
CA ASP A 78 -31.49 2.41 -22.28
C ASP A 78 -30.16 1.64 -22.22
N PHE A 79 -29.05 2.20 -22.67
CA PHE A 79 -27.72 1.60 -22.53
C PHE A 79 -27.31 1.39 -21.09
N ILE A 80 -27.47 2.39 -20.23
CA ILE A 80 -27.13 2.30 -18.81
C ILE A 80 -27.91 1.19 -18.12
N VAL A 81 -29.21 1.11 -18.38
CA VAL A 81 -30.10 0.10 -17.78
C VAL A 81 -29.72 -1.30 -18.28
N VAL A 82 -29.59 -1.49 -19.61
CA VAL A 82 -29.28 -2.78 -20.19
C VAL A 82 -27.89 -3.26 -19.78
N SER A 83 -26.89 -2.39 -19.76
CA SER A 83 -25.53 -2.75 -19.30
C SER A 83 -25.49 -3.08 -17.80
N THR A 84 -26.24 -2.38 -16.97
CA THR A 84 -26.34 -2.68 -15.53
C THR A 84 -26.98 -4.05 -15.30
N ILE A 85 -28.09 -4.35 -15.99
CA ILE A 85 -28.75 -5.66 -15.91
C ILE A 85 -27.81 -6.76 -16.42
N GLY A 86 -27.13 -6.53 -17.56
CA GLY A 86 -26.14 -7.45 -18.11
C GLY A 86 -25.01 -7.78 -17.11
N LEU A 87 -24.49 -6.76 -16.41
CA LEU A 87 -23.51 -6.95 -15.35
C LEU A 87 -24.05 -7.77 -14.16
N ILE A 88 -25.26 -7.51 -13.73
CA ILE A 88 -25.89 -8.28 -12.64
C ILE A 88 -26.03 -9.75 -13.02
N ILE A 89 -26.49 -10.03 -14.25
CA ILE A 89 -26.60 -11.39 -14.76
C ILE A 89 -25.21 -12.05 -14.85
N SER A 90 -24.21 -11.35 -15.39
CA SER A 90 -22.85 -11.83 -15.49
C SER A 90 -22.27 -12.20 -14.11
N TRP A 91 -22.50 -11.38 -13.10
CA TRP A 91 -22.06 -11.67 -11.73
C TRP A 91 -22.82 -12.85 -11.13
N ALA A 92 -24.12 -12.95 -11.34
CA ALA A 92 -24.91 -14.09 -10.88
C ALA A 92 -24.36 -15.40 -11.45
N LEU A 93 -24.12 -15.43 -12.76
CA LEU A 93 -23.57 -16.61 -13.45
C LEU A 93 -22.13 -16.93 -12.99
N SER A 94 -21.28 -15.91 -12.86
CA SER A 94 -19.92 -16.07 -12.35
C SER A 94 -19.89 -16.62 -10.93
N PHE A 95 -20.70 -16.08 -10.04
CA PHE A 95 -20.80 -16.55 -8.65
C PHE A 95 -21.33 -17.97 -8.55
N ALA A 96 -22.36 -18.30 -9.35
CA ALA A 96 -22.90 -19.66 -9.41
C ALA A 96 -21.84 -20.66 -9.93
N ALA A 97 -21.13 -20.29 -10.99
CA ALA A 97 -20.08 -21.13 -11.57
C ALA A 97 -18.92 -21.36 -10.60
N ILE A 98 -18.41 -20.28 -9.96
CA ILE A 98 -17.30 -20.37 -9.00
C ILE A 98 -17.73 -21.16 -7.77
N ARG A 99 -18.95 -20.94 -7.24
CA ARG A 99 -19.47 -21.68 -6.11
C ARG A 99 -19.61 -23.17 -6.43
N SER A 100 -20.11 -23.51 -7.62
CA SER A 100 -20.21 -24.90 -8.08
C SER A 100 -18.82 -25.53 -8.22
N TRP A 101 -17.89 -24.82 -8.82
CA TRP A 101 -16.51 -25.29 -8.99
C TRP A 101 -15.82 -25.54 -7.64
N ARG A 102 -15.90 -24.60 -6.70
CA ARG A 102 -15.33 -24.76 -5.35
C ARG A 102 -15.88 -25.97 -4.61
N ARG A 103 -17.18 -26.30 -4.81
CA ARG A 103 -17.80 -27.47 -4.19
C ARG A 103 -17.36 -28.81 -4.78
N HIS A 104 -17.03 -28.87 -6.07
CA HIS A 104 -16.76 -30.11 -6.77
C HIS A 104 -15.28 -30.32 -7.10
N ALA A 105 -14.43 -29.33 -6.92
CA ALA A 105 -13.01 -29.39 -7.19
C ALA A 105 -12.17 -28.95 -5.97
N PRO A 106 -11.89 -29.86 -5.02
CA PRO A 106 -11.13 -29.54 -3.79
C PRO A 106 -9.76 -28.87 -4.04
N ILE A 107 -9.13 -29.18 -5.17
CA ILE A 107 -7.85 -28.56 -5.61
C ILE A 107 -7.96 -27.05 -5.82
N SER A 108 -9.18 -26.54 -6.02
CA SER A 108 -9.42 -25.09 -6.22
C SER A 108 -9.52 -24.30 -4.91
N LEU A 109 -9.43 -24.96 -3.76
CA LEU A 109 -9.55 -24.33 -2.46
C LEU A 109 -8.18 -23.79 -2.00
N HIS A 110 -8.19 -22.61 -1.42
CA HIS A 110 -6.99 -22.02 -0.85
C HIS A 110 -6.60 -22.72 0.45
N ARG A 111 -5.36 -23.15 0.53
CA ARG A 111 -4.78 -23.79 1.73
C ARG A 111 -4.75 -22.78 2.87
N THR A 112 -5.47 -23.09 3.94
CA THR A 112 -5.74 -22.15 5.03
C THR A 112 -5.13 -22.63 6.33
N LEU A 113 -4.27 -21.81 6.93
CA LEU A 113 -3.81 -21.99 8.32
C LEU A 113 -4.74 -21.23 9.26
N VAL A 114 -5.09 -21.86 10.37
CA VAL A 114 -5.82 -21.21 11.47
C VAL A 114 -4.87 -21.04 12.65
N LEU A 115 -4.67 -19.80 13.09
CA LEU A 115 -3.81 -19.45 14.22
C LEU A 115 -4.68 -19.07 15.41
N GLY A 116 -4.55 -19.76 16.53
CA GLY A 116 -5.34 -19.48 17.74
C GLY A 116 -5.22 -20.58 18.77
N SER A 117 -5.98 -20.48 19.87
CA SER A 117 -6.15 -21.61 20.78
C SER A 117 -6.94 -22.73 20.11
N ALA A 118 -6.82 -23.94 20.61
CA ALA A 118 -7.59 -25.09 20.11
C ALA A 118 -9.09 -24.79 20.11
N ASP A 119 -9.63 -24.27 21.22
CA ASP A 119 -11.06 -23.98 21.40
C ASP A 119 -11.57 -22.95 20.39
N ASP A 120 -10.86 -21.83 20.21
CA ASP A 120 -11.26 -20.77 19.27
C ASP A 120 -11.15 -21.24 17.80
N SER A 121 -10.24 -22.15 17.52
CA SER A 121 -9.98 -22.67 16.17
C SER A 121 -11.04 -23.69 15.74
N ILE A 122 -11.68 -24.43 16.67
CA ILE A 122 -12.71 -25.45 16.39
C ILE A 122 -13.86 -24.86 15.57
N GLU A 123 -14.40 -23.75 16.01
CA GLU A 123 -15.53 -23.11 15.32
C GLU A 123 -15.14 -22.69 13.90
N ILE A 124 -13.96 -22.13 13.72
CA ILE A 124 -13.45 -21.68 12.41
C ILE A 124 -13.23 -22.87 11.47
N VAL A 125 -12.54 -23.92 11.95
CA VAL A 125 -12.24 -25.14 11.16
C VAL A 125 -13.54 -25.84 10.76
N THR A 126 -14.49 -25.98 11.69
CA THR A 126 -15.79 -26.59 11.42
C THR A 126 -16.55 -25.78 10.36
N ALA A 127 -16.62 -24.45 10.51
CA ALA A 127 -17.28 -23.58 9.54
C ALA A 127 -16.64 -23.68 8.14
N LEU A 128 -15.30 -23.82 8.05
CA LEU A 128 -14.60 -23.99 6.78
C LEU A 128 -14.90 -25.35 6.12
N LYS A 129 -14.90 -26.43 6.89
CA LYS A 129 -15.19 -27.78 6.38
C LYS A 129 -16.64 -27.92 5.90
N GLU A 130 -17.59 -27.38 6.64
CA GLU A 130 -19.01 -27.42 6.29
C GLU A 130 -19.34 -26.55 5.07
N ASN A 131 -18.49 -25.55 4.75
CA ASN A 131 -18.79 -24.55 3.72
C ASN A 131 -17.66 -24.39 2.69
N PRO A 132 -17.34 -25.43 1.89
CA PRO A 132 -16.28 -25.36 0.88
C PRO A 132 -16.52 -24.28 -0.20
N GLN A 133 -17.75 -23.78 -0.33
CA GLN A 133 -18.10 -22.68 -1.23
C GLN A 133 -17.38 -21.36 -0.93
N PHE A 134 -16.84 -21.18 0.27
CA PHE A 134 -16.00 -20.02 0.58
C PHE A 134 -14.62 -20.09 -0.09
N GLY A 135 -14.23 -21.25 -0.56
CA GLY A 135 -12.97 -21.45 -1.27
C GLY A 135 -11.75 -21.59 -0.36
N LEU A 136 -11.95 -21.93 0.90
CA LEU A 136 -10.92 -22.12 1.92
C LEU A 136 -10.92 -23.57 2.38
N SER A 137 -9.72 -24.17 2.55
CA SER A 137 -9.52 -25.51 3.07
C SER A 137 -8.56 -25.48 4.26
N PRO A 138 -8.98 -25.79 5.48
CA PRO A 138 -8.07 -25.82 6.63
C PRO A 138 -7.06 -26.95 6.46
N VAL A 139 -5.75 -26.62 6.47
CA VAL A 139 -4.64 -27.57 6.32
C VAL A 139 -3.96 -27.84 7.66
N ALA A 140 -3.83 -26.83 8.50
CA ALA A 140 -3.31 -26.98 9.85
C ALA A 140 -3.89 -25.92 10.80
N VAL A 141 -3.91 -26.27 12.08
CA VAL A 141 -4.17 -25.37 13.21
C VAL A 141 -2.85 -25.16 13.94
N ILE A 142 -2.47 -23.93 14.12
CA ILE A 142 -1.27 -23.55 14.88
C ILE A 142 -1.72 -23.05 16.24
N ASP A 143 -1.49 -23.87 17.25
CA ASP A 143 -1.83 -23.53 18.63
C ASP A 143 -0.78 -22.58 19.22
N LEU A 144 -1.26 -21.53 19.83
CA LEU A 144 -0.46 -20.45 20.42
C LEU A 144 -0.29 -20.60 21.94
N GLU A 145 -1.04 -21.48 22.60
CA GLU A 145 -1.11 -21.56 24.06
C GLU A 145 -0.63 -22.86 24.66
N SER A 146 -0.92 -23.99 24.03
CA SER A 146 -0.74 -25.32 24.62
C SER A 146 0.46 -26.07 24.06
N GLN A 147 1.20 -26.79 24.91
CA GLN A 147 2.27 -27.69 24.47
C GLN A 147 1.80 -29.14 24.28
N ALA A 148 0.50 -29.44 24.37
CA ALA A 148 -0.04 -30.76 24.17
C ALA A 148 -0.79 -30.87 22.85
N ALA A 149 -0.39 -31.76 21.93
CA ALA A 149 -1.16 -31.99 20.71
C ALA A 149 -2.59 -32.36 21.10
N SER A 150 -3.57 -31.58 20.66
CA SER A 150 -4.96 -31.90 20.92
C SER A 150 -5.45 -32.88 19.85
N ASP A 151 -5.96 -34.03 20.29
CA ASP A 151 -6.65 -35.00 19.41
C ASP A 151 -8.00 -34.48 18.89
N GLU A 152 -8.27 -33.20 19.10
CA GLU A 152 -9.56 -32.55 18.79
C GLU A 152 -9.81 -32.39 17.28
N PHE A 153 -8.76 -32.43 16.47
CA PHE A 153 -8.85 -32.30 15.01
C PHE A 153 -8.30 -33.54 14.29
N PRO A 154 -8.97 -34.69 14.26
CA PRO A 154 -8.43 -35.92 13.69
C PRO A 154 -8.08 -35.84 12.20
N GLU A 155 -8.53 -34.81 11.49
CA GLU A 155 -8.32 -34.61 10.05
C GLU A 155 -7.53 -33.34 9.70
N VAL A 156 -7.08 -32.55 10.69
CA VAL A 156 -6.29 -31.33 10.49
C VAL A 156 -5.08 -31.39 11.39
N GLU A 157 -3.92 -31.18 10.81
CA GLU A 157 -2.66 -31.20 11.54
C GLU A 157 -2.63 -30.08 12.59
N THR A 158 -2.30 -30.41 13.83
CA THR A 158 -2.16 -29.43 14.90
C THR A 158 -0.69 -29.31 15.26
N GLU A 159 -0.12 -28.13 15.04
CA GLU A 159 1.27 -27.80 15.36
C GLU A 159 1.33 -26.65 16.37
N TYR A 160 2.47 -26.56 17.08
CA TYR A 160 2.75 -25.42 17.94
C TYR A 160 3.41 -24.31 17.18
N PHE A 161 3.12 -23.09 17.60
CA PHE A 161 3.84 -21.93 17.10
C PHE A 161 5.31 -22.02 17.51
N SER A 162 6.17 -22.30 16.55
CA SER A 162 7.60 -22.06 16.65
C SER A 162 7.87 -20.64 16.16
N ASP A 163 8.68 -19.86 16.82
CA ASP A 163 8.93 -18.42 16.64
C ASP A 163 9.05 -17.87 15.20
N ASN A 164 8.82 -18.68 14.17
CA ASN A 164 8.97 -18.32 12.77
C ASN A 164 7.72 -18.63 11.92
N LEU A 165 6.79 -17.66 11.87
CA LEU A 165 5.58 -17.81 11.06
C LEU A 165 5.87 -18.01 9.56
N THR A 166 6.93 -17.39 9.03
CA THR A 166 7.29 -17.53 7.60
C THR A 166 7.64 -18.97 7.23
N GLU A 167 8.30 -19.69 8.13
CA GLU A 167 8.63 -21.11 7.93
C GLU A 167 7.37 -21.99 7.93
N LEU A 168 6.43 -21.74 8.84
CA LEU A 168 5.13 -22.41 8.87
C LEU A 168 4.31 -22.18 7.61
N LEU A 169 4.27 -20.94 7.11
CA LEU A 169 3.58 -20.59 5.86
C LEU A 169 4.16 -21.37 4.66
N GLN A 170 5.48 -21.49 4.58
CA GLN A 170 6.15 -22.22 3.51
C GLN A 170 5.97 -23.75 3.64
N ARG A 171 6.05 -24.29 4.87
CA ARG A 171 5.88 -25.72 5.13
C ARG A 171 4.50 -26.22 4.72
N HIS A 172 3.45 -25.46 5.06
CA HIS A 172 2.08 -25.81 4.74
C HIS A 172 1.60 -25.26 3.39
N GLU A 173 2.46 -24.56 2.63
CA GLU A 173 2.11 -23.89 1.37
C GLU A 173 0.82 -23.07 1.52
N ALA A 174 0.73 -22.26 2.57
CA ALA A 174 -0.49 -21.60 2.96
C ALA A 174 -0.77 -20.37 2.09
N ASP A 175 -1.94 -20.33 1.45
CA ASP A 175 -2.45 -19.18 0.70
C ASP A 175 -3.15 -18.17 1.59
N VAL A 176 -3.78 -18.67 2.66
CA VAL A 176 -4.61 -17.88 3.58
C VAL A 176 -4.26 -18.22 5.02
N VAL A 177 -4.27 -17.20 5.86
CA VAL A 177 -4.16 -17.33 7.31
C VAL A 177 -5.37 -16.68 7.97
N ILE A 178 -6.00 -17.40 8.88
CA ILE A 178 -7.07 -16.86 9.73
C ILE A 178 -6.55 -16.82 11.16
N VAL A 179 -6.52 -15.65 11.76
CA VAL A 179 -6.16 -15.47 13.17
C VAL A 179 -7.43 -15.44 13.99
N ALA A 180 -7.59 -16.43 14.86
CA ALA A 180 -8.73 -16.53 15.77
C ALA A 180 -8.71 -15.40 16.81
N PRO A 181 -9.87 -15.06 17.43
CA PRO A 181 -9.92 -14.05 18.46
C PRO A 181 -9.15 -14.56 19.69
N ASN A 182 -8.07 -13.90 20.05
CA ASN A 182 -7.26 -14.37 21.17
C ASN A 182 -6.71 -13.20 22.00
N GLN A 183 -6.45 -13.47 23.30
CA GLN A 183 -5.83 -12.54 24.25
C GLN A 183 -4.28 -12.48 24.09
N HIS A 184 -3.75 -12.99 22.97
CA HIS A 184 -2.30 -13.04 22.78
C HIS A 184 -1.66 -11.69 22.62
N SER A 185 -0.39 -11.65 22.97
CA SER A 185 0.43 -10.46 23.05
C SER A 185 0.39 -9.65 21.75
N GLU A 186 0.37 -8.34 21.88
CA GLU A 186 0.51 -7.36 20.77
C GLU A 186 1.70 -7.71 19.86
N GLU A 187 2.71 -8.35 20.41
CA GLU A 187 3.92 -8.81 19.73
C GLU A 187 3.66 -9.91 18.68
N PHE A 188 2.77 -10.85 18.98
CA PHE A 188 2.35 -11.88 18.03
C PHE A 188 1.57 -11.28 16.85
N PHE A 189 0.59 -10.42 17.12
CA PHE A 189 -0.12 -9.71 16.07
C PHE A 189 0.81 -8.91 15.16
N LEU A 190 1.81 -8.25 15.74
CA LEU A 190 2.82 -7.52 14.98
C LEU A 190 3.69 -8.45 14.14
N SER A 191 4.05 -9.65 14.63
CA SER A 191 4.82 -10.64 13.86
C SER A 191 4.01 -11.21 12.69
N ALA A 192 2.76 -11.59 12.93
CA ALA A 192 1.81 -12.05 11.91
C ALA A 192 1.54 -10.97 10.86
N PHE A 193 1.35 -9.73 11.31
CA PHE A 193 1.18 -8.58 10.42
C PHE A 193 2.43 -8.35 9.56
N ARG A 194 3.63 -8.42 10.12
CA ARG A 194 4.90 -8.31 9.37
C ARG A 194 5.07 -9.41 8.34
N ALA A 195 4.73 -10.66 8.70
CA ALA A 195 4.73 -11.77 7.76
C ALA A 195 3.77 -11.50 6.60
N SER A 196 2.56 -10.98 6.87
CA SER A 196 1.58 -10.61 5.84
C SER A 196 2.09 -9.57 4.84
N LEU A 197 3.03 -8.72 5.26
CA LEU A 197 3.60 -7.67 4.41
C LEU A 197 4.66 -8.20 3.44
N ARG A 198 5.31 -9.32 3.75
CA ARG A 198 6.41 -9.90 2.97
C ARG A 198 5.95 -11.02 2.05
N ASP A 199 4.93 -11.76 2.45
CA ASP A 199 4.43 -12.93 1.76
C ASP A 199 3.17 -12.63 0.94
N PRO A 200 2.90 -13.30 -0.21
CA PRO A 200 1.66 -13.18 -0.97
C PRO A 200 0.42 -13.71 -0.21
N THR A 201 0.61 -14.39 0.90
CA THR A 201 -0.44 -14.96 1.76
C THR A 201 -1.46 -13.91 2.20
N THR A 202 -2.74 -14.24 2.15
CA THR A 202 -3.82 -13.36 2.60
C THR A 202 -4.15 -13.61 4.05
N PHE A 203 -4.15 -12.57 4.87
CA PHE A 203 -4.47 -12.66 6.29
C PHE A 203 -5.86 -12.14 6.60
N TYR A 204 -6.58 -12.90 7.43
CA TYR A 204 -7.84 -12.52 8.04
C TYR A 204 -7.73 -12.57 9.56
N VAL A 205 -8.42 -11.68 10.24
CA VAL A 205 -8.51 -11.66 11.71
C VAL A 205 -9.97 -11.77 12.09
N VAL A 206 -10.29 -12.63 13.03
CA VAL A 206 -11.60 -12.68 13.68
C VAL A 206 -11.58 -11.65 14.80
N PRO A 207 -12.44 -10.61 14.78
CA PRO A 207 -12.49 -9.61 15.84
C PRO A 207 -12.95 -10.22 17.15
N ALA A 208 -12.26 -9.97 18.26
CA ALA A 208 -12.64 -10.43 19.60
C ALA A 208 -13.99 -9.84 20.10
N LEU A 209 -14.38 -8.69 19.56
CA LEU A 209 -15.68 -8.06 19.83
C LEU A 209 -16.42 -7.88 18.50
N PRO A 210 -17.73 -8.26 18.42
CA PRO A 210 -18.53 -7.97 17.25
C PRO A 210 -18.64 -6.46 17.08
N LEU A 211 -17.89 -5.92 16.10
CA LEU A 211 -17.89 -4.49 15.79
C LEU A 211 -19.24 -4.11 15.17
N GLN A 212 -20.19 -3.71 16.01
CA GLN A 212 -21.46 -3.16 15.57
C GLN A 212 -21.20 -1.88 14.75
N GLY A 213 -21.56 -1.92 13.46
CA GLY A 213 -21.58 -0.75 12.58
C GLY A 213 -20.54 -0.66 11.47
N GLN A 214 -19.49 -1.48 11.42
CA GLN A 214 -18.50 -1.45 10.33
C GLN A 214 -18.67 -2.63 9.34
N ARG A 215 -19.78 -2.66 8.61
CA ARG A 215 -20.10 -3.73 7.64
C ARG A 215 -19.31 -3.70 6.33
N HIS A 216 -18.55 -2.66 6.03
CA HIS A 216 -18.00 -2.47 4.68
C HIS A 216 -16.68 -3.23 4.40
N ASP A 217 -15.97 -3.66 5.43
CA ASP A 217 -14.65 -4.29 5.29
C ASP A 217 -14.57 -5.72 5.88
N THR A 218 -15.70 -6.33 6.24
CA THR A 218 -15.74 -7.69 6.81
C THR A 218 -16.31 -8.69 5.81
N GLU A 219 -15.72 -9.89 5.78
CA GLU A 219 -16.23 -11.05 5.08
C GLU A 219 -16.94 -11.96 6.10
N GLU A 220 -18.08 -12.55 5.74
CA GLU A 220 -18.85 -13.41 6.64
C GLU A 220 -18.62 -14.88 6.29
N LEU A 221 -18.14 -15.65 7.23
CA LEU A 221 -18.01 -17.10 7.20
C LEU A 221 -19.08 -17.71 8.12
N GLY A 222 -20.31 -17.85 7.63
CA GLY A 222 -21.45 -18.20 8.48
C GLY A 222 -21.72 -17.11 9.51
N LEU A 223 -21.57 -17.41 10.79
CA LEU A 223 -21.69 -16.46 11.89
C LEU A 223 -20.38 -15.76 12.27
N ILE A 224 -19.27 -16.22 11.71
CA ILE A 224 -17.94 -15.69 11.99
C ILE A 224 -17.66 -14.51 11.04
N SER A 225 -17.35 -13.35 11.61
CA SER A 225 -16.91 -12.18 10.85
C SER A 225 -15.41 -12.21 10.67
N LEU A 226 -14.93 -12.26 9.43
CA LEU A 226 -13.52 -12.21 9.07
C LEU A 226 -13.16 -10.81 8.57
N ARG A 227 -12.18 -10.19 9.20
CA ARG A 227 -11.64 -8.90 8.75
C ARG A 227 -10.36 -9.14 7.97
N PRO A 228 -10.31 -8.85 6.67
CA PRO A 228 -9.07 -8.96 5.92
C PRO A 228 -8.06 -7.94 6.45
N VAL A 229 -6.85 -8.40 6.73
CA VAL A 229 -5.71 -7.52 6.94
C VAL A 229 -5.38 -6.92 5.58
N LYS A 230 -5.66 -5.63 5.41
CA LYS A 230 -5.47 -4.96 4.13
C LYS A 230 -4.01 -5.08 3.71
N ARG A 231 -3.78 -5.56 2.51
CA ARG A 231 -2.47 -5.45 1.88
C ARG A 231 -2.11 -3.98 1.83
N SER A 232 -0.86 -3.68 2.17
CA SER A 232 -0.36 -2.30 2.12
C SER A 232 -0.71 -1.64 0.79
N ALA A 233 -1.13 -0.40 0.82
CA ALA A 233 -1.60 0.34 -0.35
C ALA A 233 -0.58 0.40 -1.50
N TYR A 234 0.73 0.25 -1.21
CA TYR A 234 1.78 0.18 -2.22
C TYR A 234 1.74 -1.09 -3.10
N ARG A 235 0.91 -2.10 -2.76
CA ARG A 235 0.64 -3.27 -3.62
C ARG A 235 -0.58 -3.07 -4.53
N SER A 236 -1.21 -1.89 -4.50
CA SER A 236 -2.34 -1.58 -5.37
C SER A 236 -1.89 -1.31 -6.80
N VAL A 237 -2.77 -1.54 -7.78
CA VAL A 237 -2.52 -1.22 -9.20
C VAL A 237 -2.16 0.26 -9.38
N TRP A 238 -2.72 1.14 -8.55
CA TRP A 238 -2.43 2.59 -8.56
C TRP A 238 -0.98 2.92 -8.23
N TRP A 239 -0.27 2.05 -7.50
CA TRP A 239 1.15 2.22 -7.23
C TRP A 239 2.01 2.23 -8.50
N LEU A 240 1.57 1.54 -9.55
CA LEU A 240 2.27 1.56 -10.85
C LEU A 240 2.33 2.96 -11.46
N LEU A 241 1.35 3.82 -11.14
CA LEU A 241 1.34 5.21 -11.61
C LEU A 241 2.27 6.13 -10.81
N LYS A 242 2.71 5.70 -9.62
CA LYS A 242 3.58 6.53 -8.77
C LYS A 242 4.87 6.92 -9.48
N ARG A 243 5.55 5.96 -10.08
CA ARG A 243 6.85 6.22 -10.75
C ARG A 243 6.73 7.15 -11.96
N PRO A 244 5.80 6.97 -12.92
CA PRO A 244 5.55 7.94 -13.99
C PRO A 244 5.22 9.35 -13.49
N ILE A 245 4.38 9.44 -12.44
CA ILE A 245 4.02 10.73 -11.84
C ILE A 245 5.25 11.40 -11.20
N ASP A 246 6.05 10.66 -10.43
CA ASP A 246 7.28 11.17 -9.81
C ASP A 246 8.26 11.70 -10.87
N ILE A 247 8.42 10.99 -11.99
CA ILE A 247 9.29 11.43 -13.10
C ILE A 247 8.76 12.72 -13.73
N ALA A 248 7.46 12.76 -14.07
CA ALA A 248 6.85 13.92 -14.71
C ALA A 248 6.95 15.18 -13.83
N LEU A 249 6.60 15.05 -12.54
CA LEU A 249 6.68 16.16 -11.58
C LEU A 249 8.13 16.57 -11.29
N SER A 250 9.07 15.63 -11.24
CA SER A 250 10.49 15.94 -11.04
C SER A 250 11.11 16.64 -12.23
N LEU A 251 10.76 16.25 -13.46
CA LEU A 251 11.18 16.95 -14.66
C LEU A 251 10.64 18.38 -14.69
N PHE A 252 9.35 18.53 -14.41
CA PHE A 252 8.72 19.85 -14.31
C PHE A 252 9.40 20.72 -13.24
N ALA A 253 9.61 20.17 -12.03
CA ALA A 253 10.30 20.87 -10.94
C ALA A 253 11.74 21.23 -11.32
N MET A 254 12.46 20.33 -11.98
CA MET A 254 13.83 20.59 -12.42
C MET A 254 13.90 21.74 -13.43
N ILE A 255 13.02 21.77 -14.42
CA ILE A 255 12.96 22.86 -15.41
C ILE A 255 12.62 24.19 -14.72
N LEU A 256 11.59 24.18 -13.86
CA LEU A 256 11.14 25.37 -13.14
C LEU A 256 12.20 25.93 -12.19
N LEU A 257 12.90 25.06 -11.46
CA LEU A 257 13.88 25.46 -10.44
C LEU A 257 15.31 25.53 -10.98
N SER A 258 15.55 25.20 -12.24
CA SER A 258 16.90 25.24 -12.82
C SER A 258 17.59 26.62 -12.73
N PRO A 259 16.92 27.77 -12.95
CA PRO A 259 17.58 29.06 -12.77
C PRO A 259 18.00 29.31 -11.31
N LEU A 260 17.13 28.95 -10.36
CA LEU A 260 17.43 29.04 -8.94
C LEU A 260 18.59 28.12 -8.57
N MET A 261 18.59 26.89 -9.04
CA MET A 261 19.67 25.92 -8.80
C MET A 261 21.01 26.42 -9.37
N ALA A 262 21.00 27.05 -10.55
CA ALA A 262 22.20 27.64 -11.13
C ALA A 262 22.75 28.79 -10.27
N VAL A 263 21.88 29.68 -9.79
CA VAL A 263 22.30 30.76 -8.87
C VAL A 263 22.87 30.18 -7.57
N LEU A 264 22.18 29.22 -6.94
CA LEU A 264 22.67 28.57 -5.73
C LEU A 264 24.01 27.86 -5.96
N ALA A 265 24.21 27.21 -7.11
CA ALA A 265 25.45 26.58 -7.46
C ALA A 265 26.63 27.58 -7.52
N VAL A 266 26.38 28.74 -8.12
CA VAL A 266 27.40 29.83 -8.17
C VAL A 266 27.69 30.34 -6.74
N LEU A 267 26.67 30.63 -5.96
CA LEU A 267 26.82 31.14 -4.58
C LEU A 267 27.56 30.13 -3.68
N VAL A 268 27.22 28.84 -3.72
CA VAL A 268 27.94 27.81 -2.98
C VAL A 268 29.42 27.71 -3.43
N LYS A 269 29.65 27.84 -4.73
CA LYS A 269 31.01 27.78 -5.25
C LYS A 269 31.83 29.02 -4.85
N LEU A 270 31.22 30.19 -4.76
CA LEU A 270 31.89 31.41 -4.26
C LEU A 270 32.14 31.35 -2.76
N ASP A 271 31.20 30.79 -1.99
CA ASP A 271 31.35 30.62 -0.54
C ASP A 271 32.47 29.60 -0.17
N SER A 272 32.63 28.56 -0.98
CA SER A 272 33.64 27.53 -0.78
C SER A 272 34.34 27.11 -2.08
N PRO A 273 35.26 27.94 -2.63
CA PRO A 273 35.87 27.76 -3.98
C PRO A 273 36.65 26.43 -4.14
N ARG A 274 37.29 25.96 -3.08
CA ARG A 274 38.11 24.75 -3.09
C ARG A 274 37.34 23.45 -2.95
N ASN A 275 36.10 23.52 -2.47
CA ASN A 275 35.29 22.34 -2.19
C ASN A 275 34.42 21.96 -3.40
N PRO A 276 34.06 20.66 -3.55
CA PRO A 276 33.07 20.22 -4.53
C PRO A 276 31.71 20.88 -4.29
N LEU A 277 31.02 21.24 -5.37
CA LEU A 277 29.67 21.85 -5.33
C LEU A 277 28.65 20.97 -4.64
N LEU A 278 28.66 19.68 -4.95
CA LEU A 278 27.73 18.70 -4.41
C LEU A 278 28.37 17.94 -3.26
N PHE A 279 27.62 17.80 -2.20
CA PHE A 279 27.88 16.85 -1.13
C PHE A 279 27.17 15.54 -1.47
N ARG A 280 27.91 14.43 -1.33
CA ARG A 280 27.45 13.08 -1.59
C ARG A 280 27.53 12.29 -0.30
N GLN A 281 26.47 11.55 0.01
CA GLN A 281 26.39 10.76 1.23
C GLN A 281 25.63 9.47 0.99
N THR A 282 26.19 8.37 1.46
CA THR A 282 25.52 7.07 1.42
C THR A 282 24.30 7.08 2.34
N ARG A 283 23.17 6.65 1.79
CA ARG A 283 21.89 6.50 2.49
C ARG A 283 21.30 5.14 2.17
N ILE A 284 20.40 4.67 3.04
CA ILE A 284 19.66 3.43 2.85
C ILE A 284 18.31 3.76 2.20
N GLY A 285 18.01 3.07 1.11
CA GLY A 285 16.80 3.19 0.30
C GLY A 285 15.89 1.97 0.35
N LEU A 286 15.24 1.71 -0.78
CA LEU A 286 14.33 0.57 -0.96
C LEU A 286 15.05 -0.77 -0.65
N ASP A 287 14.34 -1.66 0.07
CA ASP A 287 14.84 -2.98 0.47
C ASP A 287 16.19 -2.96 1.21
N GLY A 288 16.48 -1.87 1.92
CA GLY A 288 17.74 -1.73 2.65
C GLY A 288 18.96 -1.49 1.75
N LYS A 289 18.80 -1.23 0.46
CA LYS A 289 19.91 -1.02 -0.48
C LYS A 289 20.51 0.37 -0.31
N PRO A 290 21.86 0.48 -0.27
CA PRO A 290 22.52 1.77 -0.20
C PRO A 290 22.45 2.51 -1.54
N PHE A 291 22.34 3.84 -1.48
CA PHE A 291 22.44 4.73 -2.63
C PHE A 291 23.15 6.03 -2.25
N GLU A 292 23.59 6.80 -3.24
CA GLU A 292 24.31 8.06 -3.05
C GLU A 292 23.32 9.24 -3.13
N LEU A 293 23.06 9.88 -1.98
CA LEU A 293 22.21 11.06 -1.88
C LEU A 293 22.99 12.33 -2.28
N LEU A 294 22.38 13.18 -3.09
CA LEU A 294 22.97 14.43 -3.60
C LEU A 294 22.38 15.65 -2.88
N LYS A 295 23.25 16.55 -2.38
CA LYS A 295 22.87 17.85 -1.83
C LYS A 295 23.85 18.92 -2.27
N PHE A 296 23.45 20.21 -2.23
CA PHE A 296 24.43 21.27 -2.24
C PHE A 296 25.27 21.23 -0.96
N ARG A 297 26.55 21.47 -1.09
CA ARG A 297 27.47 21.46 0.04
C ARG A 297 27.30 22.72 0.89
N THR A 298 26.74 22.57 2.08
CA THR A 298 26.54 23.65 3.06
C THR A 298 27.46 23.54 4.28
N LEU A 299 28.21 22.46 4.42
CA LEU A 299 29.17 22.24 5.50
C LEU A 299 30.32 21.36 4.98
N THR A 300 31.53 21.68 5.40
CA THR A 300 32.71 20.83 5.16
C THR A 300 32.97 20.04 6.43
N PRO A 301 32.87 18.68 6.41
CA PRO A 301 33.21 17.88 7.58
C PRO A 301 34.63 18.09 8.04
N ALA A 302 34.85 18.13 9.36
CA ALA A 302 36.18 18.23 9.93
C ALA A 302 36.99 16.93 9.82
N THR A 303 36.27 15.78 9.82
CA THR A 303 36.84 14.45 9.61
C THR A 303 36.01 13.68 8.57
N VAL A 304 36.62 12.67 7.94
CA VAL A 304 35.99 11.87 6.88
C VAL A 304 34.67 11.23 7.34
N ASN A 305 34.59 10.79 8.59
CA ASN A 305 33.46 10.07 9.14
C ASN A 305 32.47 10.95 9.93
N GLU A 306 32.77 12.24 10.15
CA GLU A 306 31.91 13.14 10.92
C GLU A 306 30.48 13.17 10.39
N SER A 307 30.35 13.28 9.07
CA SER A 307 29.04 13.35 8.43
C SER A 307 28.21 12.07 8.57
N ASP A 308 28.81 10.94 8.89
CA ASP A 308 28.14 9.64 8.95
C ASP A 308 27.68 9.27 10.37
N VAL A 309 28.38 9.77 11.39
CA VAL A 309 28.12 9.43 12.80
C VAL A 309 27.52 10.56 13.62
N THR A 310 27.71 11.83 13.23
CA THR A 310 27.16 12.98 13.97
C THR A 310 25.69 13.20 13.57
N TRP A 311 24.76 13.01 14.51
CA TRP A 311 23.32 13.09 14.24
C TRP A 311 22.86 14.49 13.83
N ASN A 312 23.22 15.51 14.61
CA ASN A 312 22.71 16.87 14.44
C ASN A 312 23.86 17.86 14.21
N VAL A 313 23.74 18.68 13.18
CA VAL A 313 24.68 19.75 12.80
C VAL A 313 23.96 21.10 12.61
N SER A 314 22.76 21.27 13.18
CA SER A 314 21.92 22.46 12.98
C SER A 314 22.51 23.73 13.61
N HIS A 315 23.29 23.59 14.66
CA HIS A 315 23.91 24.68 15.42
C HIS A 315 25.43 24.75 15.26
N ASP A 316 25.96 24.23 14.13
CA ASP A 316 27.39 24.22 13.85
C ASP A 316 27.89 25.65 13.52
N ASP A 317 28.88 26.13 14.24
CA ASP A 317 29.45 27.45 14.06
C ASP A 317 30.18 27.66 12.72
N ARG A 318 30.49 26.56 12.03
CA ARG A 318 31.06 26.56 10.67
C ARG A 318 30.07 26.94 9.57
N LEU A 319 28.77 27.06 9.89
CA LEU A 319 27.72 27.43 8.94
C LEU A 319 27.77 28.93 8.62
N THR A 320 28.00 29.25 7.35
CA THR A 320 27.88 30.63 6.85
C THR A 320 26.42 31.10 6.84
N PRO A 321 26.17 32.42 6.81
CA PRO A 321 24.80 32.95 6.69
C PRO A 321 24.04 32.38 5.47
N LEU A 322 24.73 32.22 4.31
CA LEU A 322 24.17 31.59 3.11
C LEU A 322 23.71 30.17 3.42
N ASN A 323 24.58 29.38 4.03
CA ASN A 323 24.33 27.98 4.30
C ASN A 323 23.19 27.78 5.34
N ARG A 324 23.05 28.70 6.31
CA ARG A 324 21.89 28.72 7.23
C ARG A 324 20.59 28.98 6.51
N ILE A 325 20.56 29.94 5.55
CA ILE A 325 19.37 30.23 4.74
C ILE A 325 19.03 29.01 3.86
N MET A 326 20.01 28.42 3.20
CA MET A 326 19.79 27.25 2.35
C MET A 326 19.18 26.09 3.13
N ARG A 327 19.67 25.79 4.31
CA ARG A 327 19.10 24.74 5.18
C ARG A 327 17.72 25.10 5.69
N LYS A 328 17.52 26.33 6.15
CA LYS A 328 16.21 26.81 6.65
C LYS A 328 15.09 26.61 5.62
N PHE A 329 15.37 26.82 4.36
CA PHE A 329 14.41 26.66 3.28
C PHE A 329 14.60 25.34 2.50
N SER A 330 15.41 24.40 3.02
CA SER A 330 15.73 23.12 2.35
C SER A 330 16.22 23.26 0.90
N LEU A 331 16.82 24.39 0.54
CA LEU A 331 17.34 24.65 -0.81
C LEU A 331 18.58 23.78 -1.11
N ASP A 332 19.30 23.37 -0.08
CA ASP A 332 20.42 22.44 -0.18
C ASP A 332 19.98 21.04 -0.64
N GLU A 333 18.70 20.69 -0.50
CA GLU A 333 18.15 19.39 -0.88
C GLU A 333 17.67 19.33 -2.34
N LEU A 334 17.63 20.46 -3.07
CA LEU A 334 17.17 20.51 -4.46
C LEU A 334 17.88 19.53 -5.41
N PRO A 335 19.21 19.25 -5.29
CA PRO A 335 19.86 18.25 -6.14
C PRO A 335 19.32 16.83 -5.99
N GLN A 336 18.57 16.51 -4.92
CA GLN A 336 17.93 15.21 -4.75
C GLN A 336 16.85 14.93 -5.82
N ILE A 337 16.35 15.96 -6.52
CA ILE A 337 15.48 15.76 -7.69
C ILE A 337 16.18 14.84 -8.72
N LEU A 338 17.50 14.90 -8.84
CA LEU A 338 18.26 13.99 -9.69
C LEU A 338 18.23 12.55 -9.17
N ASN A 339 18.24 12.33 -7.84
CA ASN A 339 18.06 11.00 -7.27
C ASN A 339 16.66 10.44 -7.58
N VAL A 340 15.63 11.31 -7.54
CA VAL A 340 14.27 10.88 -7.94
C VAL A 340 14.26 10.46 -9.41
N LEU A 341 14.84 11.24 -10.31
CA LEU A 341 14.88 10.91 -11.74
C LEU A 341 15.69 9.64 -12.05
N ARG A 342 16.77 9.39 -11.32
CA ARG A 342 17.57 8.15 -11.43
C ARG A 342 16.81 6.92 -10.94
N GLY A 343 15.88 7.07 -10.00
CA GLY A 343 15.15 5.96 -9.39
C GLY A 343 15.65 5.57 -8.02
N ASP A 344 16.65 6.24 -7.48
CA ASP A 344 17.16 6.03 -6.12
C ASP A 344 16.12 6.43 -5.07
N MET A 345 15.27 7.42 -5.42
CA MET A 345 14.27 8.04 -4.56
C MET A 345 12.94 8.24 -5.29
N THR A 346 11.93 8.59 -4.52
CA THR A 346 10.62 9.10 -4.95
C THR A 346 10.43 10.54 -4.44
N LEU A 347 9.44 11.28 -4.97
CA LEU A 347 9.11 12.60 -4.43
C LEU A 347 8.57 12.52 -3.01
N VAL A 348 7.64 11.58 -2.77
CA VAL A 348 6.99 11.40 -1.47
C VAL A 348 7.25 9.99 -0.94
N GLY A 349 7.85 9.87 0.22
CA GLY A 349 8.18 8.60 0.87
C GLY A 349 8.88 8.80 2.21
N PRO A 350 9.25 7.73 2.91
CA PRO A 350 10.06 7.78 4.11
C PRO A 350 11.38 8.51 3.87
N ARG A 351 11.84 9.32 4.83
CA ARG A 351 13.12 10.02 4.70
C ARG A 351 14.30 9.04 4.75
N PRO A 352 15.26 9.07 3.79
CA PRO A 352 16.42 8.18 3.82
C PRO A 352 17.37 8.49 4.98
N GLU A 353 17.84 7.45 5.66
CA GLU A 353 18.79 7.57 6.76
C GLU A 353 20.14 6.95 6.43
N ARG A 354 21.17 7.33 7.21
CA ARG A 354 22.56 6.86 7.05
C ARG A 354 22.68 5.42 7.57
N PRO A 355 23.55 4.57 6.98
CA PRO A 355 23.69 3.16 7.37
C PRO A 355 23.85 2.96 8.88
N HIS A 356 24.75 3.71 9.50
CA HIS A 356 25.01 3.64 10.96
C HIS A 356 23.74 3.82 11.80
N PHE A 357 22.86 4.77 11.42
CA PHE A 357 21.64 5.03 12.18
C PHE A 357 20.54 4.03 11.85
N VAL A 358 20.50 3.49 10.63
CA VAL A 358 19.57 2.41 10.27
C VAL A 358 19.85 1.18 11.11
N GLU A 359 21.12 0.81 11.28
CA GLU A 359 21.54 -0.31 12.10
C GLU A 359 21.21 -0.07 13.58
N LYS A 360 21.59 1.09 14.12
CA LYS A 360 21.30 1.46 15.51
C LYS A 360 19.80 1.47 15.81
N PHE A 361 19.01 2.18 15.00
CA PHE A 361 17.56 2.29 15.25
C PHE A 361 16.81 1.00 14.95
N GLY A 362 17.31 0.18 14.03
CA GLY A 362 16.76 -1.15 13.75
C GLY A 362 16.94 -2.11 14.92
N ALA A 363 18.04 -1.99 15.68
CA ALA A 363 18.24 -2.75 16.90
C ALA A 363 17.32 -2.28 18.03
N ASP A 364 17.15 -0.94 18.19
CA ASP A 364 16.33 -0.35 19.24
C ASP A 364 14.81 -0.49 18.97
N TYR A 365 14.40 -0.47 17.71
CA TYR A 365 12.98 -0.44 17.29
C TYR A 365 12.71 -1.43 16.15
N PRO A 366 12.16 -2.61 16.42
CA PRO A 366 11.90 -3.64 15.40
C PRO A 366 11.07 -3.14 14.20
N ILE A 367 10.12 -2.23 14.43
CA ILE A 367 9.26 -1.61 13.39
C ILE A 367 10.05 -0.68 12.43
N TYR A 368 11.29 -0.31 12.78
CA TYR A 368 12.05 0.68 12.02
C TYR A 368 12.41 0.22 10.61
N HIS A 369 12.72 -1.06 10.44
CA HIS A 369 13.09 -1.62 9.13
C HIS A 369 11.93 -1.63 8.13
N ASP A 370 10.70 -1.66 8.62
CA ASP A 370 9.50 -1.74 7.77
C ASP A 370 9.31 -0.50 6.88
N ARG A 371 9.95 0.62 7.22
CA ARG A 371 9.94 1.84 6.42
C ARG A 371 10.71 1.73 5.09
N HIS A 372 11.57 0.73 4.93
CA HIS A 372 12.34 0.50 3.70
C HIS A 372 11.62 -0.39 2.68
N ARG A 373 10.35 -0.75 2.91
CA ARG A 373 9.51 -1.53 1.98
C ARG A 373 9.14 -0.76 0.71
N VAL A 374 9.28 0.56 0.72
CA VAL A 374 9.00 1.46 -0.39
C VAL A 374 10.19 2.36 -0.66
N PRO A 375 10.29 2.98 -1.86
CA PRO A 375 11.33 3.96 -2.13
C PRO A 375 11.29 5.12 -1.15
N VAL A 376 12.44 5.55 -0.70
CA VAL A 376 12.61 6.71 0.19
C VAL A 376 12.29 8.01 -0.55
N GLY A 377 11.76 9.01 0.18
CA GLY A 377 11.25 10.25 -0.39
C GLY A 377 12.12 11.49 -0.18
N LEU A 378 11.99 12.46 -1.08
CA LEU A 378 12.49 13.82 -0.90
C LEU A 378 11.71 14.52 0.24
N THR A 379 10.40 14.28 0.30
CA THR A 379 9.52 14.65 1.41
C THR A 379 8.67 13.46 1.86
N GLY A 380 7.94 13.58 2.97
CA GLY A 380 7.13 12.47 3.48
C GLY A 380 6.18 12.89 4.59
N TRP A 381 5.31 11.96 4.98
CA TRP A 381 4.28 12.21 5.98
C TRP A 381 4.86 12.61 7.35
N ALA A 382 5.91 11.94 7.81
CA ALA A 382 6.63 12.32 9.03
C ALA A 382 7.18 13.75 8.94
N ALA A 383 7.77 14.09 7.79
CA ALA A 383 8.41 15.38 7.57
C ALA A 383 7.44 16.57 7.63
N ILE A 384 6.24 16.44 7.04
CA ILE A 384 5.22 17.52 7.05
C ILE A 384 4.51 17.65 8.41
N ASN A 385 4.56 16.61 9.25
CA ASN A 385 4.05 16.62 10.62
C ASN A 385 5.11 17.06 11.64
N GLY A 386 6.21 17.69 11.20
CA GLY A 386 7.23 18.25 12.07
C GLY A 386 8.24 17.25 12.64
N LEU A 387 8.20 15.98 12.18
CA LEU A 387 9.12 14.93 12.62
C LEU A 387 10.41 14.94 11.78
N ARG A 388 11.14 16.09 11.81
CA ARG A 388 12.43 16.30 11.15
C ARG A 388 13.52 16.53 12.20
N GLY A 389 14.79 16.35 11.81
CA GLY A 389 15.93 16.63 12.69
C GLY A 389 15.94 15.75 13.94
N ASP A 390 16.07 16.36 15.09
CA ASP A 390 16.22 15.70 16.40
C ASP A 390 14.86 15.41 17.05
N THR A 391 14.07 14.57 16.41
CA THR A 391 12.75 14.15 16.89
C THR A 391 12.72 12.67 17.24
N ASN A 392 11.68 12.24 17.97
CA ASN A 392 11.52 10.85 18.38
C ASN A 392 11.50 9.90 17.18
N ILE A 393 12.48 9.00 17.14
CA ILE A 393 12.70 8.07 16.02
C ILE A 393 11.59 7.03 15.91
N LYS A 394 11.06 6.53 17.04
CA LYS A 394 9.94 5.59 17.07
C LYS A 394 8.72 6.23 16.41
N THR A 395 8.34 7.43 16.83
CA THR A 395 7.19 8.14 16.26
C THR A 395 7.39 8.45 14.78
N ARG A 396 8.62 8.81 14.36
CA ARG A 396 8.94 8.99 12.93
C ARG A 396 8.70 7.72 12.12
N ALA A 397 9.17 6.57 12.62
CA ALA A 397 8.97 5.28 11.97
C ALA A 397 7.48 4.89 11.90
N GLU A 398 6.71 5.19 12.95
CA GLU A 398 5.26 4.99 12.98
C GLU A 398 4.55 5.82 11.89
N TYR A 399 4.90 7.11 11.73
CA TYR A 399 4.33 7.97 10.69
C TYR A 399 4.74 7.53 9.27
N ASP A 400 5.99 7.10 9.09
CA ASP A 400 6.45 6.58 7.80
C ASP A 400 5.72 5.29 7.43
N ASN A 401 5.54 4.35 8.37
CA ASN A 401 4.79 3.11 8.16
C ASN A 401 3.31 3.39 7.93
N TRP A 402 2.71 4.33 8.66
CA TRP A 402 1.34 4.76 8.41
C TRP A 402 1.15 5.27 6.98
N TYR A 403 2.08 6.08 6.48
CA TYR A 403 2.06 6.54 5.09
C TYR A 403 2.09 5.37 4.10
N ILE A 404 2.96 4.39 4.32
CA ILE A 404 3.09 3.21 3.45
C ILE A 404 1.77 2.42 3.38
N GLU A 405 1.11 2.29 4.51
CA GLU A 405 -0.14 1.51 4.63
C GLU A 405 -1.36 2.24 4.06
N HIS A 406 -1.37 3.57 4.16
CA HIS A 406 -2.50 4.40 3.72
C HIS A 406 -2.20 5.16 2.43
N TRP A 407 -1.15 4.76 1.71
CA TRP A 407 -0.75 5.44 0.50
C TRP A 407 -1.90 5.56 -0.52
N SER A 408 -1.99 6.73 -1.13
CA SER A 408 -2.83 7.00 -2.28
C SER A 408 -2.20 8.16 -3.08
N ILE A 409 -2.52 8.26 -4.36
CA ILE A 409 -2.08 9.40 -5.19
C ILE A 409 -2.51 10.73 -4.55
N TRP A 410 -3.72 10.77 -3.97
CA TRP A 410 -4.21 11.96 -3.28
C TRP A 410 -3.38 12.30 -2.03
N LEU A 411 -2.93 11.30 -1.28
CA LEU A 411 -2.06 11.51 -0.12
C LEU A 411 -0.71 12.11 -0.56
N ASP A 412 -0.14 11.65 -1.67
CA ASP A 412 1.08 12.23 -2.23
C ASP A 412 0.87 13.70 -2.63
N VAL A 413 -0.21 14.01 -3.34
CA VAL A 413 -0.57 15.39 -3.69
C VAL A 413 -0.70 16.27 -2.44
N LYS A 414 -1.41 15.79 -1.42
CA LYS A 414 -1.56 16.48 -0.13
C LYS A 414 -0.21 16.76 0.53
N ILE A 415 0.68 15.77 0.57
CA ILE A 415 2.02 15.92 1.16
C ILE A 415 2.86 16.93 0.38
N LEU A 416 2.84 16.89 -0.95
CA LEU A 416 3.55 17.84 -1.80
C LEU A 416 3.07 19.28 -1.55
N LEU A 417 1.77 19.52 -1.53
CA LEU A 417 1.21 20.85 -1.24
C LEU A 417 1.61 21.36 0.16
N LEU A 418 1.56 20.49 1.17
CA LEU A 418 1.97 20.84 2.53
C LEU A 418 3.49 21.06 2.63
N THR A 419 4.28 20.35 1.83
CA THR A 419 5.74 20.54 1.75
C THR A 419 6.10 21.93 1.21
N VAL A 420 5.44 22.36 0.12
CA VAL A 420 5.63 23.71 -0.42
C VAL A 420 5.34 24.77 0.66
N ARG A 421 4.24 24.60 1.39
CA ARG A 421 3.91 25.50 2.52
C ARG A 421 4.95 25.46 3.63
N ALA A 422 5.49 24.30 3.99
CA ALA A 422 6.51 24.16 5.01
C ALA A 422 7.85 24.80 4.61
N VAL A 423 8.25 24.62 3.35
CA VAL A 423 9.45 25.25 2.78
C VAL A 423 9.33 26.78 2.79
N LEU A 424 8.19 27.31 2.34
CA LEU A 424 7.95 28.76 2.33
C LEU A 424 7.94 29.37 3.75
N LYS A 425 7.52 28.62 4.78
CA LYS A 425 7.60 29.03 6.19
C LYS A 425 9.00 28.94 6.79
N GLY A 426 9.96 28.31 6.09
CA GLY A 426 11.31 28.13 6.59
C GLY A 426 11.40 27.17 7.78
N THR A 427 10.60 26.11 7.78
CA THR A 427 10.63 25.05 8.80
C THR A 427 11.51 23.88 8.39
N GLY A 428 12.42 24.07 7.43
CA GLY A 428 13.30 23.06 6.83
C GLY A 428 14.63 22.96 7.54
N GLY A 429 14.79 22.90 8.76
CA GLY A 429 16.09 22.83 9.42
C GLY A 429 16.08 21.92 10.65
#